data_0823aae84580b4520bc2b488d71d5d8f
#
_entry.id   0823aae84580b4520bc2b488d71d5d8f
#
_cell.length_a   1.000
_cell.length_b   1.000
_cell.length_c   1.000
_cell.angle_alpha   90.00
_cell.angle_beta   90.00
_cell.angle_gamma   90.00
#
_symmetry.space_group_name_H-M   'P 1'
#
loop_
_entity.id
_entity.type
_entity.pdbx_description
1 polymer ?
#
loop_
_entity_poly.entity_id
_entity_poly.type
_entity_poly.pdbx_seq_one_letter_code
_entity_poly.pdbx_strand_id
1 'polypeptide(L)'
;MTRPLDGIRVLELGQLIAGPFAGRMLAEFGADVIKVEPPGLGDPLRKWRLLHDGTSVWWAVQSRNKTSLTLDLRTPEGQDVVRRLAAEADVLIENFRPGTLEGWGLGWDALSAINPGLVMLRVSGFGQTGPYRDRPGFGVIAEAMGGLRHLTGEPGRTPVRVGISLGDSLSALHGVIGVLLALRHREQQGGKGQVVDVALYESVFNLMESLLPEYAAFGAVREPAGSSLPGIAPTNAYRCRDGKYALIAGNGDSIFRRLMDLIGRPDLGHDPALAHNDGRVAQVERIDAAIGAWSARHDLDDVLAALNEARIPSGRIYDVADIAADPHYRARDMIVDAALPDGTPVLVPGIVPKLDATPGRIERPAPALGADTDAVLESLGIDAATRDDWRTRGVI
;
A
#
# COMPACT_ATOMS: atom_id res chain seq x y z
N MET A 1 -21.83 6.15 -15.98
CA MET A 1 -20.49 6.18 -16.66
C MET A 1 -19.82 4.86 -16.35
N THR A 2 -19.32 4.17 -17.36
CA THR A 2 -18.54 2.93 -17.19
C THR A 2 -17.22 3.25 -16.51
N ARG A 3 -16.81 2.42 -15.54
CA ARG A 3 -15.53 2.51 -14.85
C ARG A 3 -14.45 1.75 -15.63
N PRO A 4 -13.18 2.00 -15.39
CA PRO A 4 -12.08 1.39 -16.16
C PRO A 4 -12.08 -0.14 -16.15
N LEU A 5 -12.57 -0.76 -15.07
CA LEU A 5 -12.55 -2.21 -14.87
C LEU A 5 -13.95 -2.84 -14.80
N ASP A 6 -15.00 -2.12 -15.25
CA ASP A 6 -16.34 -2.70 -15.36
C ASP A 6 -16.29 -3.92 -16.29
N GLY A 7 -16.85 -5.04 -15.82
CA GLY A 7 -16.83 -6.33 -16.51
C GLY A 7 -15.62 -7.22 -16.24
N ILE A 8 -14.61 -6.73 -15.52
CA ILE A 8 -13.48 -7.55 -15.06
C ILE A 8 -13.88 -8.31 -13.80
N ARG A 9 -13.75 -9.63 -13.81
CA ARG A 9 -14.03 -10.52 -12.69
C ARG A 9 -12.75 -10.93 -11.98
N VAL A 10 -12.70 -10.72 -10.68
CA VAL A 10 -11.52 -11.01 -9.83
C VAL A 10 -11.87 -12.03 -8.76
N LEU A 11 -11.13 -13.12 -8.71
CA LEU A 11 -11.20 -14.11 -7.63
C LEU A 11 -10.05 -13.89 -6.66
N GLU A 12 -10.35 -13.39 -5.46
CA GLU A 12 -9.37 -13.09 -4.43
C GLU A 12 -9.32 -14.21 -3.39
N LEU A 13 -8.26 -15.02 -3.43
CA LEU A 13 -7.96 -16.06 -2.43
C LEU A 13 -7.00 -15.56 -1.35
N GLY A 14 -6.30 -14.44 -1.63
CA GLY A 14 -5.31 -13.84 -0.76
C GLY A 14 -5.87 -13.40 0.59
N GLN A 15 -5.01 -13.31 1.59
CA GLN A 15 -5.36 -12.96 2.97
C GLN A 15 -4.53 -11.78 3.48
N LEU A 16 -4.97 -11.18 4.60
CA LEU A 16 -4.29 -10.10 5.32
C LEU A 16 -4.20 -8.80 4.49
N ILE A 17 -3.02 -8.46 3.93
CA ILE A 17 -2.79 -7.12 3.40
C ILE A 17 -2.56 -7.14 1.89
N ALA A 18 -1.50 -7.77 1.40
CA ALA A 18 -1.04 -7.56 0.03
C ALA A 18 -2.08 -7.96 -1.03
N GLY A 19 -2.61 -9.19 -0.98
CA GLY A 19 -3.69 -9.64 -1.88
C GLY A 19 -4.96 -8.80 -1.73
N PRO A 20 -5.51 -8.67 -0.48
CA PRO A 20 -6.70 -7.87 -0.25
C PRO A 20 -6.59 -6.38 -0.62
N PHE A 21 -5.42 -5.78 -0.48
CA PHE A 21 -5.20 -4.40 -0.93
C PHE A 21 -5.25 -4.30 -2.47
N ALA A 22 -4.64 -5.25 -3.19
CA ALA A 22 -4.72 -5.30 -4.64
C ALA A 22 -6.18 -5.49 -5.12
N GLY A 23 -6.92 -6.46 -4.54
CA GLY A 23 -8.34 -6.69 -4.86
C GLY A 23 -9.21 -5.48 -4.56
N ARG A 24 -8.96 -4.76 -3.44
CA ARG A 24 -9.66 -3.50 -3.13
C ARG A 24 -9.44 -2.46 -4.22
N MET A 25 -8.21 -2.23 -4.65
CA MET A 25 -7.93 -1.24 -5.69
C MET A 25 -8.64 -1.56 -6.99
N LEU A 26 -8.67 -2.82 -7.40
CA LEU A 26 -9.40 -3.24 -8.60
C LEU A 26 -10.91 -3.03 -8.43
N ALA A 27 -11.48 -3.36 -7.26
CA ALA A 27 -12.89 -3.17 -6.94
C ALA A 27 -13.32 -1.69 -6.94
N GLU A 28 -12.46 -0.80 -6.45
CA GLU A 28 -12.71 0.65 -6.44
C GLU A 28 -12.86 1.23 -7.85
N PHE A 29 -12.22 0.62 -8.85
CA PHE A 29 -12.30 1.03 -10.25
C PHE A 29 -13.22 0.16 -11.11
N GLY A 30 -14.04 -0.68 -10.49
CA GLY A 30 -15.17 -1.33 -11.17
C GLY A 30 -15.08 -2.85 -11.31
N ALA A 31 -13.98 -3.48 -10.95
CA ALA A 31 -13.89 -4.92 -11.00
C ALA A 31 -14.88 -5.58 -10.00
N ASP A 32 -15.49 -6.68 -10.44
CA ASP A 32 -16.29 -7.55 -9.56
C ASP A 32 -15.36 -8.50 -8.82
N VAL A 33 -15.18 -8.27 -7.51
CA VAL A 33 -14.19 -8.98 -6.69
C VAL A 33 -14.92 -9.93 -5.74
N ILE A 34 -14.76 -11.23 -5.95
CA ILE A 34 -15.18 -12.29 -5.02
C ILE A 34 -14.00 -12.62 -4.11
N LYS A 35 -14.14 -12.30 -2.83
CA LYS A 35 -13.20 -12.65 -1.78
C LYS A 35 -13.57 -13.97 -1.15
N VAL A 36 -12.69 -14.96 -1.26
CA VAL A 36 -12.85 -16.26 -0.60
C VAL A 36 -12.20 -16.22 0.78
N GLU A 37 -12.94 -16.70 1.79
CA GLU A 37 -12.53 -16.69 3.19
C GLU A 37 -12.78 -18.04 3.85
N PRO A 38 -11.94 -18.48 4.82
CA PRO A 38 -12.23 -19.70 5.58
C PRO A 38 -13.55 -19.59 6.36
N PRO A 39 -14.38 -20.62 6.37
CA PRO A 39 -15.62 -20.63 7.14
C PRO A 39 -15.39 -20.40 8.63
N GLY A 40 -16.27 -19.66 9.28
CA GLY A 40 -16.27 -19.37 10.72
C GLY A 40 -15.14 -18.44 11.19
N LEU A 41 -13.98 -18.47 10.55
CA LEU A 41 -12.81 -17.67 10.94
C LEU A 41 -12.68 -16.39 10.13
N GLY A 42 -12.91 -16.47 8.83
CA GLY A 42 -12.68 -15.39 7.88
C GLY A 42 -11.21 -15.07 7.64
N ASP A 43 -10.96 -13.98 6.95
CA ASP A 43 -9.62 -13.44 6.81
C ASP A 43 -9.07 -13.02 8.19
N PRO A 44 -7.83 -13.37 8.55
CA PRO A 44 -7.22 -12.94 9.82
C PRO A 44 -7.28 -11.43 10.06
N LEU A 45 -7.32 -10.60 9.01
CA LEU A 45 -7.47 -9.15 9.13
C LEU A 45 -8.74 -8.73 9.87
N ARG A 46 -9.80 -9.54 9.84
CA ARG A 46 -11.04 -9.28 10.61
C ARG A 46 -10.81 -9.18 12.13
N LYS A 47 -9.67 -9.67 12.61
CA LYS A 47 -9.30 -9.69 14.05
C LYS A 47 -8.09 -8.82 14.37
N TRP A 48 -7.62 -8.01 13.43
CA TRP A 48 -6.42 -7.21 13.64
C TRP A 48 -6.73 -5.79 14.13
N ARG A 49 -5.83 -5.27 15.00
CA ARG A 49 -5.87 -3.92 15.59
C ARG A 49 -7.13 -3.66 16.42
N LEU A 50 -7.77 -2.52 16.27
CA LEU A 50 -8.96 -2.13 17.02
C LEU A 50 -10.21 -2.79 16.42
N LEU A 51 -10.98 -3.42 17.30
CA LEU A 51 -12.21 -4.12 16.92
C LEU A 51 -13.43 -3.34 17.40
N HIS A 52 -14.46 -3.31 16.56
CA HIS A 52 -15.81 -2.92 16.91
C HIS A 52 -16.70 -4.15 16.74
N ASP A 53 -17.43 -4.55 17.79
CA ASP A 53 -18.25 -5.78 17.82
C ASP A 53 -17.54 -7.01 17.23
N GLY A 54 -16.27 -7.17 17.62
CA GLY A 54 -15.46 -8.31 17.21
C GLY A 54 -14.94 -8.27 15.77
N THR A 55 -15.18 -7.18 15.01
CA THR A 55 -14.65 -6.98 13.65
C THR A 55 -13.69 -5.79 13.62
N SER A 56 -12.56 -5.96 12.93
CA SER A 56 -11.57 -4.90 12.75
C SER A 56 -12.14 -3.72 11.96
N VAL A 57 -11.96 -2.51 12.47
CA VAL A 57 -12.28 -1.28 11.70
C VAL A 57 -11.44 -1.16 10.41
N TRP A 58 -10.29 -1.82 10.34
CA TRP A 58 -9.48 -1.89 9.13
C TRP A 58 -10.15 -2.71 8.03
N TRP A 59 -11.01 -3.66 8.39
CA TRP A 59 -11.81 -4.43 7.42
C TRP A 59 -12.67 -3.53 6.54
N ALA A 60 -13.25 -2.46 7.10
CA ALA A 60 -14.04 -1.48 6.35
C ALA A 60 -13.24 -0.80 5.22
N VAL A 61 -11.93 -0.63 5.41
CA VAL A 61 -11.05 -0.09 4.38
C VAL A 61 -10.71 -1.16 3.34
N GLN A 62 -10.30 -2.35 3.81
CA GLN A 62 -9.63 -3.35 2.96
C GLN A 62 -10.60 -4.17 2.11
N SER A 63 -11.88 -4.25 2.48
CA SER A 63 -12.85 -5.14 1.84
C SER A 63 -14.09 -4.45 1.29
N ARG A 64 -14.10 -3.12 1.27
CA ARG A 64 -15.15 -2.36 0.58
C ARG A 64 -15.25 -2.77 -0.90
N ASN A 65 -16.45 -2.74 -1.46
CA ASN A 65 -16.78 -3.15 -2.83
C ASN A 65 -16.57 -4.65 -3.15
N LYS A 66 -16.26 -5.50 -2.16
CA LYS A 66 -16.07 -6.93 -2.40
C LYS A 66 -17.30 -7.74 -2.05
N THR A 67 -17.42 -8.89 -2.66
CA THR A 67 -18.35 -9.97 -2.37
C THR A 67 -17.65 -10.98 -1.45
N SER A 68 -18.29 -11.41 -0.34
CA SER A 68 -17.69 -12.36 0.62
C SER A 68 -18.27 -13.75 0.44
N LEU A 69 -17.42 -14.69 0.05
CA LEU A 69 -17.70 -16.13 -0.07
C LEU A 69 -16.90 -16.89 1.00
N THR A 70 -17.60 -17.60 1.90
CA THR A 70 -16.92 -18.56 2.79
C THR A 70 -16.72 -19.90 2.09
N LEU A 71 -15.47 -20.43 2.14
CA LEU A 71 -15.13 -21.68 1.48
C LEU A 71 -13.83 -22.26 2.06
N ASP A 72 -13.85 -23.56 2.45
CA ASP A 72 -12.63 -24.28 2.86
C ASP A 72 -11.89 -24.82 1.64
N LEU A 73 -10.80 -24.17 1.25
CA LEU A 73 -9.96 -24.53 0.09
C LEU A 73 -9.20 -25.86 0.28
N ARG A 74 -9.23 -26.45 1.48
CA ARG A 74 -8.60 -27.75 1.76
C ARG A 74 -9.52 -28.91 1.37
N THR A 75 -10.80 -28.64 1.12
CA THR A 75 -11.79 -29.65 0.74
C THR A 75 -11.89 -29.79 -0.79
N PRO A 76 -12.18 -30.99 -1.31
CA PRO A 76 -12.41 -31.20 -2.73
C PRO A 76 -13.53 -30.31 -3.29
N GLU A 77 -14.60 -30.13 -2.52
CA GLU A 77 -15.74 -29.28 -2.88
C GLU A 77 -15.32 -27.82 -3.00
N GLY A 78 -14.55 -27.30 -2.04
CA GLY A 78 -14.02 -25.95 -2.08
C GLY A 78 -13.09 -25.71 -3.28
N GLN A 79 -12.24 -26.68 -3.58
CA GLN A 79 -11.37 -26.63 -4.76
C GLN A 79 -12.18 -26.66 -6.06
N ASP A 80 -13.27 -27.43 -6.14
CA ASP A 80 -14.13 -27.47 -7.32
C ASP A 80 -14.84 -26.13 -7.56
N VAL A 81 -15.36 -25.50 -6.49
CA VAL A 81 -15.94 -24.14 -6.57
C VAL A 81 -14.93 -23.13 -7.10
N VAL A 82 -13.68 -23.17 -6.60
CA VAL A 82 -12.63 -22.27 -7.11
C VAL A 82 -12.34 -22.51 -8.59
N ARG A 83 -12.26 -23.77 -9.05
CA ARG A 83 -12.04 -24.07 -10.48
C ARG A 83 -13.17 -23.51 -11.35
N ARG A 84 -14.44 -23.65 -10.89
CA ARG A 84 -15.61 -23.13 -11.60
C ARG A 84 -15.60 -21.61 -11.65
N LEU A 85 -15.29 -20.92 -10.55
CA LEU A 85 -15.14 -19.47 -10.54
C LEU A 85 -13.97 -19.01 -11.42
N ALA A 86 -12.82 -19.70 -11.37
CA ALA A 86 -11.64 -19.39 -12.16
C ALA A 86 -11.87 -19.56 -13.67
N ALA A 87 -12.79 -20.45 -14.07
CA ALA A 87 -13.14 -20.62 -15.49
C ALA A 87 -13.72 -19.35 -16.12
N GLU A 88 -14.31 -18.47 -15.30
CA GLU A 88 -14.93 -17.22 -15.74
C GLU A 88 -14.20 -15.96 -15.23
N ALA A 89 -13.17 -16.14 -14.41
CA ALA A 89 -12.42 -15.01 -13.83
C ALA A 89 -11.39 -14.46 -14.83
N ASP A 90 -11.25 -13.16 -14.86
CA ASP A 90 -10.17 -12.46 -15.57
C ASP A 90 -8.88 -12.47 -14.78
N VAL A 91 -9.00 -12.35 -13.46
CA VAL A 91 -7.87 -12.25 -12.53
C VAL A 91 -8.09 -13.17 -11.34
N LEU A 92 -7.04 -13.88 -10.93
CA LEU A 92 -6.98 -14.56 -9.64
C LEU A 92 -5.85 -13.93 -8.81
N ILE A 93 -6.14 -13.61 -7.54
CA ILE A 93 -5.16 -13.02 -6.60
C ILE A 93 -4.91 -13.99 -5.46
N GLU A 94 -3.64 -14.33 -5.22
CA GLU A 94 -3.23 -15.13 -4.07
C GLU A 94 -1.96 -14.60 -3.41
N ASN A 95 -1.78 -14.88 -2.12
CA ASN A 95 -0.54 -14.56 -1.40
C ASN A 95 -0.18 -15.65 -0.39
N PHE A 96 -0.44 -16.89 -0.73
CA PHE A 96 0.01 -18.07 0.02
C PHE A 96 1.52 -18.32 -0.18
N ARG A 97 2.04 -19.26 0.58
CA ARG A 97 3.40 -19.76 0.33
C ARG A 97 3.43 -20.46 -1.04
N PRO A 98 4.51 -20.29 -1.83
CA PRO A 98 4.68 -21.05 -3.06
C PRO A 98 4.45 -22.54 -2.86
N GLY A 99 3.73 -23.18 -3.79
CA GLY A 99 3.34 -24.58 -3.70
C GLY A 99 2.04 -24.88 -2.98
N THR A 100 1.45 -23.90 -2.25
CA THR A 100 0.18 -24.14 -1.53
C THR A 100 -0.98 -24.37 -2.50
N LEU A 101 -1.16 -23.52 -3.50
CA LEU A 101 -2.20 -23.70 -4.51
C LEU A 101 -1.96 -24.95 -5.36
N GLU A 102 -0.72 -25.25 -5.70
CA GLU A 102 -0.33 -26.47 -6.40
C GLU A 102 -0.75 -27.73 -5.60
N GLY A 103 -0.51 -27.71 -4.29
CA GLY A 103 -0.94 -28.80 -3.37
C GLY A 103 -2.46 -29.00 -3.32
N TRP A 104 -3.24 -27.97 -3.63
CA TRP A 104 -4.71 -28.02 -3.71
C TRP A 104 -5.20 -28.27 -5.15
N GLY A 105 -4.31 -28.45 -6.13
CA GLY A 105 -4.68 -28.56 -7.55
C GLY A 105 -5.29 -27.29 -8.12
N LEU A 106 -4.90 -26.14 -7.57
CA LEU A 106 -5.33 -24.79 -7.98
C LEU A 106 -4.14 -23.93 -8.45
N GLY A 107 -2.99 -24.56 -8.73
CA GLY A 107 -1.82 -23.87 -9.28
C GLY A 107 -2.05 -23.39 -10.71
N TRP A 108 -1.10 -22.60 -11.21
CA TRP A 108 -1.17 -21.99 -12.54
C TRP A 108 -1.47 -22.98 -13.66
N ASP A 109 -0.75 -24.10 -13.71
CA ASP A 109 -0.92 -25.08 -14.80
C ASP A 109 -2.33 -25.66 -14.85
N ALA A 110 -2.92 -25.93 -13.67
CA ALA A 110 -4.28 -26.44 -13.58
C ALA A 110 -5.33 -25.41 -13.99
N LEU A 111 -5.20 -24.17 -13.51
CA LEU A 111 -6.20 -23.13 -13.76
C LEU A 111 -6.07 -22.52 -15.16
N SER A 112 -4.86 -22.37 -15.69
CA SER A 112 -4.65 -21.87 -17.07
C SER A 112 -5.09 -22.88 -18.13
N ALA A 113 -5.11 -24.16 -17.82
CA ALA A 113 -5.70 -25.19 -18.70
C ALA A 113 -7.23 -25.05 -18.78
N ILE A 114 -7.90 -24.61 -17.70
CA ILE A 114 -9.33 -24.35 -17.68
C ILE A 114 -9.65 -23.00 -18.33
N ASN A 115 -8.87 -21.97 -18.00
CA ASN A 115 -9.03 -20.61 -18.50
C ASN A 115 -7.68 -20.05 -19.01
N PRO A 116 -7.39 -20.22 -20.30
CA PRO A 116 -6.14 -19.71 -20.88
C PRO A 116 -6.00 -18.18 -20.84
N GLY A 117 -7.10 -17.46 -20.61
CA GLY A 117 -7.12 -16.00 -20.47
C GLY A 117 -6.89 -15.48 -19.04
N LEU A 118 -6.77 -16.38 -18.07
CA LEU A 118 -6.61 -16.02 -16.67
C LEU A 118 -5.29 -15.26 -16.42
N VAL A 119 -5.35 -14.14 -15.72
CA VAL A 119 -4.17 -13.46 -15.15
C VAL A 119 -4.06 -13.84 -13.68
N MET A 120 -2.95 -14.45 -13.27
CA MET A 120 -2.76 -14.90 -11.89
C MET A 120 -1.73 -14.03 -11.16
N LEU A 121 -2.19 -13.16 -10.26
CA LEU A 121 -1.32 -12.39 -9.37
C LEU A 121 -0.91 -13.24 -8.16
N ARG A 122 0.39 -13.50 -8.03
CA ARG A 122 0.98 -14.27 -6.95
C ARG A 122 1.93 -13.41 -6.14
N VAL A 123 1.53 -13.04 -4.92
CA VAL A 123 2.36 -12.24 -4.02
C VAL A 123 2.98 -13.16 -2.96
N SER A 124 4.29 -13.17 -2.84
CA SER A 124 4.96 -14.01 -1.85
C SER A 124 6.17 -13.30 -1.23
N GLY A 125 6.72 -13.85 -0.15
CA GLY A 125 7.87 -13.24 0.54
C GLY A 125 9.07 -13.03 -0.36
N PHE A 126 9.39 -14.06 -1.18
CA PHE A 126 10.64 -14.13 -1.94
C PHE A 126 10.46 -14.46 -3.44
N GLY A 127 9.22 -14.44 -3.95
CA GLY A 127 8.91 -14.81 -5.33
C GLY A 127 8.63 -16.30 -5.50
N GLN A 128 8.16 -16.68 -6.70
CA GLN A 128 7.82 -18.06 -7.05
C GLN A 128 9.05 -18.89 -7.44
N THR A 129 10.21 -18.25 -7.62
CA THR A 129 11.48 -18.86 -8.05
C THR A 129 12.64 -18.45 -7.13
N GLY A 130 13.83 -18.93 -7.41
CA GLY A 130 15.03 -18.59 -6.68
C GLY A 130 15.25 -19.40 -5.39
N PRO A 131 16.44 -19.27 -4.77
CA PRO A 131 16.88 -20.12 -3.66
C PRO A 131 16.10 -19.90 -2.35
N TYR A 132 15.34 -18.81 -2.23
CA TYR A 132 14.60 -18.45 -1.02
C TYR A 132 13.08 -18.65 -1.15
N ARG A 133 12.58 -19.13 -2.29
CA ARG A 133 11.14 -19.26 -2.57
C ARG A 133 10.35 -19.97 -1.46
N ASP A 134 10.94 -20.99 -0.83
CA ASP A 134 10.28 -21.81 0.18
C ASP A 134 10.46 -21.27 1.61
N ARG A 135 11.20 -20.17 1.79
CA ARG A 135 11.38 -19.54 3.10
C ARG A 135 10.09 -18.83 3.56
N PRO A 136 9.77 -18.91 4.86
CA PRO A 136 8.68 -18.11 5.40
C PRO A 136 9.04 -16.62 5.33
N GLY A 137 8.10 -15.81 4.81
CA GLY A 137 8.27 -14.36 4.68
C GLY A 137 6.99 -13.62 5.02
N PHE A 138 7.16 -12.43 5.59
CA PHE A 138 6.13 -11.43 5.82
C PHE A 138 6.66 -10.05 5.44
N GLY A 139 5.78 -9.05 5.30
CA GLY A 139 6.16 -7.67 4.96
C GLY A 139 7.31 -7.11 5.80
N VAL A 140 7.36 -7.40 7.10
CA VAL A 140 8.44 -6.95 7.99
C VAL A 140 9.82 -7.51 7.61
N ILE A 141 9.89 -8.73 7.11
CA ILE A 141 11.14 -9.35 6.63
C ILE A 141 11.53 -8.74 5.28
N ALA A 142 10.54 -8.51 4.41
CA ALA A 142 10.75 -7.88 3.12
C ALA A 142 11.25 -6.42 3.26
N GLU A 143 10.69 -5.64 4.19
CA GLU A 143 11.16 -4.29 4.53
C GLU A 143 12.64 -4.29 4.97
N ALA A 144 13.05 -5.32 5.72
CA ALA A 144 14.43 -5.47 6.16
C ALA A 144 15.36 -5.90 5.01
N MET A 145 14.99 -6.92 4.25
CA MET A 145 15.79 -7.45 3.15
C MET A 145 15.88 -6.47 1.96
N GLY A 146 14.81 -5.72 1.70
CA GLY A 146 14.76 -4.73 0.64
C GLY A 146 15.52 -3.43 0.94
N GLY A 147 16.12 -3.27 2.14
CA GLY A 147 16.96 -2.12 2.50
C GLY A 147 16.24 -1.00 3.26
N LEU A 148 14.92 -0.90 3.19
CA LEU A 148 14.15 0.19 3.82
C LEU A 148 14.41 0.29 5.33
N ARG A 149 14.46 -0.87 6.00
CA ARG A 149 14.66 -0.93 7.45
C ARG A 149 16.03 -0.41 7.89
N HIS A 150 17.07 -0.68 7.08
CA HIS A 150 18.41 -0.18 7.36
C HIS A 150 18.47 1.35 7.34
N LEU A 151 17.78 1.98 6.38
CA LEU A 151 17.80 3.43 6.21
C LEU A 151 16.89 4.19 7.20
N THR A 152 15.95 3.50 7.85
CA THR A 152 14.95 4.18 8.69
C THR A 152 15.43 4.25 10.14
N GLY A 153 15.67 5.45 10.63
CA GLY A 153 16.07 5.72 12.01
C GLY A 153 17.14 6.78 12.15
N GLU A 154 17.56 7.01 13.38
CA GLU A 154 18.66 7.91 13.71
C GLU A 154 20.02 7.21 13.55
N PRO A 155 21.07 7.94 13.15
CA PRO A 155 22.43 7.40 13.07
C PRO A 155 22.87 6.71 14.37
N GLY A 156 23.46 5.51 14.24
CA GLY A 156 23.99 4.77 15.39
C GLY A 156 22.95 4.19 16.35
N ARG A 157 21.66 4.26 16.00
CA ARG A 157 20.57 3.64 16.78
C ARG A 157 20.04 2.39 16.11
N THR A 158 19.23 1.62 16.86
CA THR A 158 18.56 0.44 16.32
C THR A 158 17.65 0.85 15.16
N PRO A 159 17.76 0.22 13.98
CA PRO A 159 16.86 0.47 12.84
C PRO A 159 15.40 0.29 13.23
N VAL A 160 14.56 1.26 12.89
CA VAL A 160 13.14 1.27 13.26
C VAL A 160 12.25 0.92 12.09
N ARG A 161 11.01 0.55 12.39
CA ARG A 161 9.97 0.29 11.38
C ARG A 161 9.20 1.56 11.06
N VAL A 162 8.71 1.69 9.80
CA VAL A 162 7.80 2.78 9.35
C VAL A 162 6.42 2.59 9.95
N GLY A 163 6.05 2.07 10.94
CA GLY A 163 4.77 2.02 11.66
C GLY A 163 3.55 1.44 10.89
N ILE A 164 3.66 1.20 9.57
CA ILE A 164 2.65 0.58 8.72
C ILE A 164 3.23 -0.63 7.96
N SER A 165 2.38 -1.41 7.29
CA SER A 165 2.80 -2.55 6.47
C SER A 165 3.15 -2.08 5.06
N LEU A 166 4.26 -1.34 4.95
CA LEU A 166 4.65 -0.68 3.70
C LEU A 166 5.07 -1.72 2.63
N GLY A 167 5.81 -2.76 3.00
CA GLY A 167 6.21 -3.81 2.07
C GLY A 167 5.03 -4.51 1.41
N ASP A 168 3.99 -4.83 2.18
CA ASP A 168 2.76 -5.43 1.66
C ASP A 168 2.02 -4.47 0.72
N SER A 169 1.92 -3.19 1.09
CA SER A 169 1.22 -2.17 0.31
C SER A 169 1.92 -1.89 -1.03
N LEU A 170 3.25 -1.80 -1.02
CA LEU A 170 4.06 -1.64 -2.24
C LEU A 170 3.92 -2.84 -3.17
N SER A 171 3.91 -4.05 -2.63
CA SER A 171 3.74 -5.26 -3.43
C SER A 171 2.35 -5.35 -4.04
N ALA A 172 1.32 -4.92 -3.31
CA ALA A 172 -0.02 -4.80 -3.87
C ALA A 172 -0.08 -3.79 -5.03
N LEU A 173 0.58 -2.63 -4.89
CA LEU A 173 0.66 -1.63 -5.97
C LEU A 173 1.37 -2.18 -7.20
N HIS A 174 2.53 -2.81 -7.06
CA HIS A 174 3.22 -3.49 -8.17
C HIS A 174 2.37 -4.62 -8.75
N GLY A 175 1.64 -5.36 -7.89
CA GLY A 175 0.70 -6.39 -8.32
C GLY A 175 -0.42 -5.84 -9.19
N VAL A 176 -1.06 -4.73 -8.79
CA VAL A 176 -2.09 -4.05 -9.59
C VAL A 176 -1.53 -3.55 -10.91
N ILE A 177 -0.35 -2.92 -10.91
CA ILE A 177 0.33 -2.50 -12.14
C ILE A 177 0.57 -3.72 -13.05
N GLY A 178 1.10 -4.81 -12.51
CA GLY A 178 1.34 -6.04 -13.24
C GLY A 178 0.06 -6.65 -13.83
N VAL A 179 -1.03 -6.68 -13.05
CA VAL A 179 -2.35 -7.14 -13.52
C VAL A 179 -2.86 -6.29 -14.68
N LEU A 180 -2.80 -4.95 -14.56
CA LEU A 180 -3.26 -4.05 -15.62
C LEU A 180 -2.43 -4.21 -16.90
N LEU A 181 -1.11 -4.39 -16.80
CA LEU A 181 -0.22 -4.67 -17.93
C LEU A 181 -0.55 -6.02 -18.56
N ALA A 182 -0.81 -7.06 -17.76
CA ALA A 182 -1.17 -8.39 -18.25
C ALA A 182 -2.53 -8.40 -18.94
N LEU A 183 -3.54 -7.72 -18.37
CA LEU A 183 -4.84 -7.55 -19.02
C LEU A 183 -4.73 -6.79 -20.34
N ARG A 184 -3.96 -5.71 -20.37
CA ARG A 184 -3.71 -4.94 -21.58
C ARG A 184 -3.00 -5.78 -22.67
N HIS A 185 -2.00 -6.58 -22.28
CA HIS A 185 -1.34 -7.51 -23.19
C HIS A 185 -2.32 -8.54 -23.73
N ARG A 186 -3.13 -9.15 -22.86
CA ARG A 186 -4.15 -10.14 -23.22
C ARG A 186 -5.12 -9.60 -24.29
N GLU A 187 -5.62 -8.38 -24.10
CA GLU A 187 -6.52 -7.72 -25.06
C GLU A 187 -5.89 -7.53 -26.44
N GLN A 188 -4.59 -7.25 -26.49
CA GLN A 188 -3.88 -6.93 -27.75
C GLN A 188 -3.32 -8.17 -28.47
N GLN A 189 -3.04 -9.25 -27.74
CA GLN A 189 -2.23 -10.37 -28.24
C GLN A 189 -2.96 -11.73 -28.22
N GLY A 190 -4.26 -11.74 -28.48
CA GLY A 190 -5.00 -12.98 -28.72
C GLY A 190 -5.51 -13.70 -27.49
N GLY A 191 -5.74 -12.98 -26.39
CA GLY A 191 -6.55 -13.47 -25.28
C GLY A 191 -5.85 -14.36 -24.25
N LYS A 192 -4.54 -14.54 -24.30
CA LYS A 192 -3.79 -15.34 -23.31
C LYS A 192 -3.44 -14.54 -22.08
N GLY A 193 -3.74 -15.11 -20.91
CA GLY A 193 -3.29 -14.61 -19.60
C GLY A 193 -1.87 -15.04 -19.25
N GLN A 194 -1.42 -14.68 -18.06
CA GLN A 194 -0.09 -15.00 -17.54
C GLN A 194 -0.02 -14.91 -16.01
N VAL A 195 1.06 -15.42 -15.44
CA VAL A 195 1.39 -15.18 -14.02
C VAL A 195 2.02 -13.80 -13.86
N VAL A 196 1.61 -13.09 -12.85
CA VAL A 196 2.24 -11.88 -12.32
C VAL A 196 2.86 -12.26 -10.98
N ASP A 197 4.16 -12.53 -10.96
CA ASP A 197 4.92 -12.89 -9.76
C ASP A 197 5.48 -11.64 -9.10
N VAL A 198 5.13 -11.41 -7.81
CA VAL A 198 5.54 -10.23 -7.04
C VAL A 198 6.13 -10.69 -5.72
N ALA A 199 7.43 -10.49 -5.55
CA ALA A 199 8.07 -10.70 -4.26
C ALA A 199 8.00 -9.43 -3.40
N LEU A 200 7.67 -9.60 -2.11
CA LEU A 200 7.56 -8.49 -1.17
C LEU A 200 8.86 -7.69 -1.07
N TYR A 201 10.02 -8.39 -1.00
CA TYR A 201 11.33 -7.70 -0.88
C TYR A 201 11.74 -6.96 -2.15
N GLU A 202 11.38 -7.49 -3.34
CA GLU A 202 11.67 -6.84 -4.63
C GLU A 202 10.91 -5.54 -4.77
N SER A 203 9.66 -5.53 -4.32
CA SER A 203 8.82 -4.32 -4.30
C SER A 203 9.40 -3.22 -3.41
N VAL A 204 10.00 -3.58 -2.29
CA VAL A 204 10.71 -2.64 -1.41
C VAL A 204 12.02 -2.19 -2.06
N PHE A 205 12.83 -3.15 -2.52
CA PHE A 205 14.15 -2.87 -3.12
C PHE A 205 14.06 -1.98 -4.37
N ASN A 206 13.03 -2.15 -5.18
CA ASN A 206 12.81 -1.34 -6.38
C ASN A 206 12.72 0.16 -6.10
N LEU A 207 12.37 0.55 -4.86
CA LEU A 207 12.23 1.95 -4.44
C LEU A 207 13.48 2.50 -3.74
N MET A 208 14.58 1.73 -3.67
CA MET A 208 15.79 2.14 -2.95
C MET A 208 16.69 3.07 -3.76
N GLU A 209 16.14 3.84 -4.68
CA GLU A 209 16.82 4.92 -5.41
C GLU A 209 18.20 4.49 -5.97
N SER A 210 19.25 5.22 -5.62
CA SER A 210 20.61 5.06 -6.09
C SER A 210 21.50 4.18 -5.18
N LEU A 211 20.96 3.51 -4.15
CA LEU A 211 21.77 2.75 -3.19
C LEU A 211 22.68 1.72 -3.86
N LEU A 212 22.12 0.90 -4.75
CA LEU A 212 22.90 -0.12 -5.42
C LEU A 212 23.92 0.45 -6.42
N PRO A 213 23.60 1.44 -7.27
CA PRO A 213 24.60 2.13 -8.09
C PRO A 213 25.71 2.82 -7.28
N GLU A 214 25.39 3.48 -6.17
CA GLU A 214 26.37 4.11 -5.28
C GLU A 214 27.32 3.07 -4.69
N TYR A 215 26.82 1.96 -4.21
CA TYR A 215 27.64 0.88 -3.72
C TYR A 215 28.52 0.27 -4.83
N ALA A 216 27.95 0.00 -6.00
CA ALA A 216 28.68 -0.61 -7.10
C ALA A 216 29.80 0.29 -7.65
N ALA A 217 29.57 1.61 -7.73
CA ALA A 217 30.51 2.55 -8.29
C ALA A 217 31.56 3.04 -7.29
N PHE A 218 31.19 3.18 -6.01
CA PHE A 218 32.01 3.86 -5.01
C PHE A 218 32.23 3.05 -3.74
N GLY A 219 31.62 1.86 -3.60
CA GLY A 219 31.65 1.09 -2.35
C GLY A 219 30.87 1.78 -1.20
N ALA A 220 30.07 2.79 -1.52
CA ALA A 220 29.36 3.58 -0.52
C ALA A 220 28.15 2.80 0.04
N VAL A 221 28.07 2.71 1.36
CA VAL A 221 26.88 2.21 2.07
C VAL A 221 26.18 3.40 2.69
N ARG A 222 24.95 3.68 2.26
CA ARG A 222 24.16 4.78 2.81
C ARG A 222 23.65 4.38 4.18
N GLU A 223 23.92 5.21 5.18
CA GLU A 223 23.51 5.01 6.56
C GLU A 223 22.22 5.78 6.88
N PRO A 224 21.53 5.44 7.99
CA PRO A 224 20.38 6.21 8.45
C PRO A 224 20.76 7.67 8.69
N ALA A 225 19.88 8.60 8.33
CA ALA A 225 20.11 10.04 8.42
C ALA A 225 19.03 10.80 9.22
N GLY A 226 18.27 10.09 10.04
CA GLY A 226 17.19 10.70 10.83
C GLY A 226 16.11 11.31 9.95
N SER A 227 15.83 12.60 10.14
CA SER A 227 14.82 13.35 9.37
C SER A 227 15.37 14.05 8.13
N SER A 228 16.68 13.92 7.85
CA SER A 228 17.33 14.50 6.66
C SER A 228 17.42 13.50 5.51
N LEU A 229 17.71 14.00 4.33
CA LEU A 229 18.02 13.20 3.14
C LEU A 229 19.49 13.44 2.75
N PRO A 230 20.37 12.43 2.79
CA PRO A 230 21.77 12.59 2.42
C PRO A 230 21.96 13.14 1.00
N GLY A 231 22.89 14.05 0.84
CA GLY A 231 23.19 14.66 -0.46
C GLY A 231 22.28 15.82 -0.87
N ILE A 232 21.32 16.21 -0.03
CA ILE A 232 20.38 17.33 -0.30
C ILE A 232 20.28 18.24 0.94
N ALA A 233 20.60 19.54 0.81
CA ALA A 233 20.63 20.46 1.94
C ALA A 233 20.11 21.87 1.59
N PRO A 234 19.35 22.51 2.53
CA PRO A 234 18.75 21.94 3.72
C PRO A 234 17.41 21.24 3.42
N THR A 235 17.20 20.07 4.02
CA THR A 235 15.91 19.38 4.05
C THR A 235 15.88 18.59 5.37
N ASN A 236 15.14 19.08 6.37
CA ASN A 236 15.15 18.49 7.71
C ASN A 236 13.90 18.88 8.52
N ALA A 237 13.75 18.29 9.71
CA ALA A 237 12.76 18.64 10.72
C ALA A 237 13.39 19.51 11.79
N TYR A 238 12.80 20.68 12.04
CA TYR A 238 13.32 21.64 13.01
C TYR A 238 12.33 21.84 14.15
N ARG A 239 12.81 21.76 15.39
CA ARG A 239 11.99 21.92 16.57
C ARG A 239 11.59 23.38 16.75
N CYS A 240 10.30 23.61 16.98
CA CYS A 240 9.72 24.92 17.30
C CYS A 240 9.64 25.15 18.83
N ARG A 241 9.34 26.39 19.22
CA ARG A 241 9.24 26.81 20.64
C ARG A 241 8.20 26.00 21.42
N ASP A 242 7.07 25.69 20.78
CA ASP A 242 5.96 24.89 21.35
C ASP A 242 6.26 23.38 21.41
N GLY A 243 7.48 22.96 21.04
CA GLY A 243 7.93 21.56 21.07
C GLY A 243 7.54 20.73 19.87
N LYS A 244 6.75 21.26 18.95
CA LYS A 244 6.40 20.63 17.67
C LYS A 244 7.52 20.79 16.64
N TYR A 245 7.37 20.17 15.47
CA TYR A 245 8.40 20.17 14.42
C TYR A 245 7.86 20.75 13.11
N ALA A 246 8.61 21.65 12.51
CA ALA A 246 8.43 22.11 11.14
C ALA A 246 9.35 21.32 10.21
N LEU A 247 8.79 20.69 9.17
CA LEU A 247 9.58 20.20 8.04
C LEU A 247 9.85 21.38 7.11
N ILE A 248 11.13 21.58 6.73
CA ILE A 248 11.54 22.67 5.85
C ILE A 248 12.43 22.10 4.74
N ALA A 249 12.00 22.29 3.48
CA ALA A 249 12.75 21.87 2.30
C ALA A 249 13.26 23.10 1.53
N GLY A 250 14.45 23.58 1.92
CA GLY A 250 15.08 24.76 1.39
C GLY A 250 16.18 24.51 0.34
N ASN A 251 16.20 23.33 -0.26
CA ASN A 251 17.32 22.83 -1.07
C ASN A 251 17.47 23.43 -2.48
N GLY A 252 16.45 24.07 -3.04
CA GLY A 252 16.59 24.82 -4.31
C GLY A 252 17.35 26.14 -4.11
N ASP A 253 18.28 26.49 -5.01
CA ASP A 253 19.19 27.64 -4.84
C ASP A 253 18.47 28.95 -4.54
N SER A 254 17.39 29.25 -5.25
CA SER A 254 16.56 30.44 -4.99
C SER A 254 15.72 30.33 -3.70
N ILE A 255 15.31 29.11 -3.33
CA ILE A 255 14.57 28.84 -2.10
C ILE A 255 15.49 29.00 -0.90
N PHE A 256 16.71 28.47 -0.99
CA PHE A 256 17.74 28.61 0.04
C PHE A 256 18.00 30.08 0.37
N ARG A 257 18.22 30.92 -0.65
CA ARG A 257 18.42 32.36 -0.43
C ARG A 257 17.25 33.00 0.32
N ARG A 258 16.02 32.78 -0.13
CA ARG A 258 14.84 33.31 0.56
C ARG A 258 14.70 32.81 1.99
N LEU A 259 15.05 31.54 2.24
CA LEU A 259 15.05 30.96 3.58
C LEU A 259 16.07 31.66 4.48
N MET A 260 17.29 31.85 3.99
CA MET A 260 18.34 32.52 4.77
C MET A 260 18.00 34.00 5.04
N ASP A 261 17.46 34.71 4.06
CA ASP A 261 16.98 36.08 4.23
C ASP A 261 15.84 36.16 5.28
N LEU A 262 14.88 35.24 5.19
CA LEU A 262 13.75 35.15 6.14
C LEU A 262 14.20 34.94 7.61
N ILE A 263 15.18 34.05 7.80
CA ILE A 263 15.67 33.75 9.17
C ILE A 263 16.73 34.75 9.68
N GLY A 264 17.00 35.81 8.91
CA GLY A 264 17.97 36.86 9.29
C GLY A 264 19.43 36.42 9.13
N ARG A 265 19.71 35.53 8.19
CA ARG A 265 21.07 35.01 7.87
C ARG A 265 21.45 35.30 6.41
N PRO A 266 21.41 36.56 5.96
CA PRO A 266 21.85 36.91 4.60
C PRO A 266 23.32 36.58 4.35
N ASP A 267 24.14 36.50 5.40
CA ASP A 267 25.53 36.02 5.34
C ASP A 267 25.62 34.59 4.77
N LEU A 268 24.67 33.73 5.06
CA LEU A 268 24.60 32.38 4.49
C LEU A 268 23.91 32.41 3.11
N GLY A 269 22.85 33.18 2.96
CA GLY A 269 22.06 33.25 1.72
C GLY A 269 22.83 33.78 0.51
N HIS A 270 23.82 34.63 0.75
CA HIS A 270 24.66 35.27 -0.27
C HIS A 270 26.11 34.79 -0.28
N ASP A 271 26.47 33.78 0.51
CA ASP A 271 27.78 33.14 0.49
C ASP A 271 27.95 32.37 -0.84
N PRO A 272 28.95 32.76 -1.70
CA PRO A 272 29.19 32.02 -2.94
C PRO A 272 29.48 30.52 -2.74
N ALA A 273 30.06 30.14 -1.60
CA ALA A 273 30.31 28.74 -1.26
C ALA A 273 29.03 27.93 -1.02
N LEU A 274 27.89 28.59 -0.72
CA LEU A 274 26.58 27.98 -0.48
C LEU A 274 25.60 28.19 -1.64
N ALA A 275 26.06 28.77 -2.73
CA ALA A 275 25.21 29.09 -3.88
C ALA A 275 24.52 27.87 -4.49
N HIS A 276 25.20 26.71 -4.44
CA HIS A 276 24.74 25.43 -4.98
C HIS A 276 24.70 24.33 -3.92
N ASN A 277 23.95 23.25 -4.23
CA ASN A 277 23.69 22.18 -3.30
C ASN A 277 24.95 21.55 -2.69
N ASP A 278 26.01 21.34 -3.49
CA ASP A 278 27.24 20.68 -3.03
C ASP A 278 27.91 21.45 -1.88
N GLY A 279 27.96 22.77 -2.00
CA GLY A 279 28.49 23.64 -0.93
C GLY A 279 27.63 23.60 0.32
N ARG A 280 26.31 23.53 0.15
CA ARG A 280 25.36 23.42 1.27
C ARG A 280 25.46 22.08 1.97
N VAL A 281 25.59 20.98 1.23
CA VAL A 281 25.81 19.64 1.80
C VAL A 281 27.08 19.61 2.63
N ALA A 282 28.18 20.22 2.13
CA ALA A 282 29.46 20.29 2.85
C ALA A 282 29.38 21.11 4.16
N GLN A 283 28.37 21.98 4.31
CA GLN A 283 28.17 22.83 5.49
C GLN A 283 26.77 22.66 6.12
N VAL A 284 26.17 21.47 5.96
CA VAL A 284 24.77 21.22 6.37
C VAL A 284 24.55 21.47 7.86
N GLU A 285 25.48 21.09 8.73
CA GLU A 285 25.38 21.32 10.17
C GLU A 285 25.29 22.82 10.53
N ARG A 286 26.07 23.67 9.86
CA ARG A 286 26.03 25.13 10.05
C ARG A 286 24.70 25.72 9.62
N ILE A 287 24.15 25.23 8.50
CA ILE A 287 22.88 25.67 7.96
C ILE A 287 21.73 25.20 8.86
N ASP A 288 21.71 23.94 9.23
CA ASP A 288 20.68 23.35 10.10
C ASP A 288 20.68 24.00 11.49
N ALA A 289 21.86 24.30 12.05
CA ALA A 289 21.95 25.06 13.31
C ALA A 289 21.33 26.46 13.22
N ALA A 290 21.52 27.16 12.10
CA ALA A 290 20.94 28.50 11.89
C ALA A 290 19.42 28.42 11.78
N ILE A 291 18.88 27.47 11.02
CA ILE A 291 17.42 27.26 10.86
C ILE A 291 16.82 26.83 12.19
N GLY A 292 17.44 25.88 12.89
CA GLY A 292 16.99 25.40 14.20
C GLY A 292 16.99 26.51 15.27
N ALA A 293 17.98 27.39 15.30
CA ALA A 293 18.03 28.53 16.20
C ALA A 293 16.91 29.55 15.92
N TRP A 294 16.48 29.69 14.67
CA TRP A 294 15.34 30.53 14.31
C TRP A 294 14.02 29.86 14.67
N SER A 295 13.80 28.62 14.29
CA SER A 295 12.54 27.91 14.55
C SER A 295 12.26 27.75 16.04
N ALA A 296 13.28 27.53 16.87
CA ALA A 296 13.14 27.39 18.33
C ALA A 296 12.62 28.66 19.02
N ARG A 297 12.58 29.79 18.36
CA ARG A 297 12.05 31.08 18.91
C ARG A 297 10.60 31.34 18.55
N HIS A 298 10.02 30.54 17.66
CA HIS A 298 8.66 30.70 17.13
C HIS A 298 7.83 29.44 17.34
N ASP A 299 6.53 29.61 17.50
CA ASP A 299 5.61 28.47 17.52
C ASP A 299 5.42 27.93 16.09
N LEU A 300 5.04 26.67 15.95
CA LEU A 300 4.94 25.99 14.66
C LEU A 300 4.10 26.77 13.64
N ASP A 301 2.95 27.27 14.06
CA ASP A 301 2.03 27.97 13.16
C ASP A 301 2.63 29.29 12.63
N ASP A 302 3.36 30.03 13.48
CA ASP A 302 4.09 31.24 13.08
C ASP A 302 5.21 30.91 12.08
N VAL A 303 5.96 29.82 12.35
CA VAL A 303 7.00 29.31 11.44
C VAL A 303 6.42 28.98 10.07
N LEU A 304 5.32 28.22 10.03
CA LEU A 304 4.69 27.80 8.77
C LEU A 304 4.09 28.98 8.02
N ALA A 305 3.48 29.95 8.71
CA ALA A 305 2.95 31.17 8.08
C ALA A 305 4.05 31.98 7.41
N ALA A 306 5.18 32.23 8.12
CA ALA A 306 6.31 32.97 7.57
C ALA A 306 6.96 32.26 6.36
N LEU A 307 7.13 30.95 6.45
CA LEU A 307 7.69 30.14 5.34
C LEU A 307 6.78 30.14 4.11
N ASN A 308 5.46 30.02 4.32
CA ASN A 308 4.48 30.06 3.25
C ASN A 308 4.45 31.43 2.53
N GLU A 309 4.47 32.53 3.27
CA GLU A 309 4.55 33.88 2.72
C GLU A 309 5.81 34.06 1.87
N ALA A 310 6.96 33.53 2.35
CA ALA A 310 8.23 33.53 1.63
C ALA A 310 8.29 32.48 0.51
N ARG A 311 7.22 31.72 0.27
CA ARG A 311 7.13 30.64 -0.73
C ARG A 311 8.26 29.59 -0.57
N ILE A 312 8.47 29.15 0.67
CA ILE A 312 9.43 28.12 1.02
C ILE A 312 8.63 26.85 1.34
N PRO A 313 8.90 25.71 0.66
CA PRO A 313 8.24 24.45 0.93
C PRO A 313 8.44 24.02 2.38
N SER A 314 7.35 23.89 3.10
CA SER A 314 7.34 23.54 4.52
C SER A 314 6.03 22.86 4.91
N GLY A 315 6.03 22.16 6.05
CA GLY A 315 4.84 21.50 6.55
C GLY A 315 5.02 21.06 8.00
N ARG A 316 3.89 20.77 8.64
CA ARG A 316 3.87 20.08 9.93
C ARG A 316 3.91 18.57 9.76
N ILE A 317 4.34 17.85 10.77
CA ILE A 317 4.19 16.40 10.83
C ILE A 317 2.77 16.12 11.34
N TYR A 318 1.90 15.59 10.47
CA TYR A 318 0.52 15.28 10.81
C TYR A 318 0.41 13.97 11.57
N ASP A 319 -0.39 13.98 12.63
CA ASP A 319 -1.01 12.77 13.15
C ASP A 319 -2.40 12.52 12.50
N VAL A 320 -3.08 11.44 12.91
CA VAL A 320 -4.40 11.11 12.34
C VAL A 320 -5.48 12.11 12.70
N ALA A 321 -5.36 12.82 13.85
CA ALA A 321 -6.31 13.85 14.26
C ALA A 321 -6.12 15.12 13.40
N ASP A 322 -4.88 15.50 13.12
CA ASP A 322 -4.57 16.58 12.18
C ASP A 322 -5.14 16.30 10.79
N ILE A 323 -4.93 15.07 10.27
CA ILE A 323 -5.47 14.62 8.99
C ILE A 323 -7.01 14.73 8.97
N ALA A 324 -7.67 14.25 10.04
CA ALA A 324 -9.13 14.25 10.11
C ALA A 324 -9.74 15.66 10.17
N ALA A 325 -9.01 16.63 10.75
CA ALA A 325 -9.43 18.01 10.87
C ALA A 325 -9.08 18.89 9.66
N ASP A 326 -8.16 18.44 8.80
CA ASP A 326 -7.65 19.27 7.71
C ASP A 326 -8.66 19.40 6.56
N PRO A 327 -9.08 20.63 6.20
CA PRO A 327 -10.09 20.86 5.17
C PRO A 327 -9.63 20.46 3.77
N HIS A 328 -8.32 20.41 3.50
CA HIS A 328 -7.80 19.99 2.21
C HIS A 328 -8.04 18.51 1.93
N TYR A 329 -7.90 17.64 2.96
CA TYR A 329 -8.24 16.22 2.83
C TYR A 329 -9.71 16.01 2.48
N ARG A 330 -10.63 16.78 3.12
CA ARG A 330 -12.06 16.75 2.78
C ARG A 330 -12.33 17.29 1.37
N ALA A 331 -11.76 18.44 1.01
CA ALA A 331 -11.92 19.03 -0.30
C ALA A 331 -11.36 18.17 -1.44
N ARG A 332 -10.44 17.27 -1.13
CA ARG A 332 -9.86 16.29 -2.05
C ARG A 332 -10.54 14.91 -1.98
N ASP A 333 -11.65 14.76 -1.28
CA ASP A 333 -12.35 13.48 -1.04
C ASP A 333 -11.41 12.39 -0.51
N MET A 334 -10.45 12.78 0.32
CA MET A 334 -9.51 11.82 0.93
C MET A 334 -9.97 11.32 2.30
N ILE A 335 -11.03 11.91 2.84
CA ILE A 335 -11.76 11.41 4.01
C ILE A 335 -13.20 11.18 3.57
N VAL A 336 -13.63 9.92 3.61
CA VAL A 336 -14.95 9.48 3.16
C VAL A 336 -15.71 8.88 4.32
N ASP A 337 -16.99 9.24 4.45
CA ASP A 337 -17.88 8.60 5.40
C ASP A 337 -18.27 7.21 4.87
N ALA A 338 -18.11 6.21 5.70
CA ALA A 338 -18.43 4.81 5.41
C ALA A 338 -19.11 4.17 6.63
N ALA A 339 -19.50 2.91 6.51
CA ALA A 339 -20.07 2.15 7.62
C ALA A 339 -19.38 0.79 7.76
N LEU A 340 -19.33 0.28 9.00
CA LEU A 340 -19.06 -1.12 9.29
C LEU A 340 -20.27 -1.99 8.90
N PRO A 341 -20.11 -3.34 8.85
CA PRO A 341 -21.22 -4.25 8.48
C PRO A 341 -22.48 -4.10 9.35
N ASP A 342 -22.35 -3.65 10.57
CA ASP A 342 -23.46 -3.39 11.51
C ASP A 342 -24.10 -1.99 11.36
N GLY A 343 -23.61 -1.18 10.41
CA GLY A 343 -24.06 0.18 10.17
C GLY A 343 -23.32 1.26 10.99
N THR A 344 -22.39 0.90 11.87
CA THR A 344 -21.61 1.88 12.64
C THR A 344 -20.79 2.79 11.71
N PRO A 345 -20.93 4.13 11.84
CA PRO A 345 -20.22 5.07 10.98
C PRO A 345 -18.71 5.06 11.26
N VAL A 346 -17.92 5.07 10.20
CA VAL A 346 -16.46 5.18 10.25
C VAL A 346 -15.95 6.10 9.16
N LEU A 347 -14.79 6.73 9.40
CA LEU A 347 -14.07 7.46 8.37
C LEU A 347 -13.05 6.54 7.71
N VAL A 348 -13.03 6.54 6.38
CA VAL A 348 -12.07 5.75 5.62
C VAL A 348 -11.30 6.62 4.62
N PRO A 349 -10.06 6.23 4.26
CA PRO A 349 -9.33 6.93 3.21
C PRO A 349 -10.06 6.88 1.87
N GLY A 350 -10.05 8.00 1.15
CA GLY A 350 -10.57 8.10 -0.21
C GLY A 350 -9.78 7.28 -1.22
N ILE A 351 -10.21 7.34 -2.47
CA ILE A 351 -9.63 6.54 -3.57
C ILE A 351 -8.55 7.33 -4.29
N VAL A 352 -7.45 6.68 -4.59
CA VAL A 352 -6.36 7.16 -5.44
C VAL A 352 -5.95 6.07 -6.45
N PRO A 353 -5.56 6.49 -7.70
CA PRO A 353 -5.51 7.85 -8.24
C PRO A 353 -6.90 8.44 -8.50
N LYS A 354 -6.96 9.76 -8.74
CA LYS A 354 -8.17 10.45 -9.16
C LYS A 354 -8.23 10.50 -10.68
N LEU A 355 -9.18 9.76 -11.28
CA LEU A 355 -9.46 9.81 -12.71
C LEU A 355 -10.66 10.75 -12.93
N ASP A 356 -10.52 11.75 -13.77
CA ASP A 356 -11.53 12.78 -14.01
C ASP A 356 -12.75 12.26 -14.77
N ALA A 357 -12.52 11.45 -15.79
CA ALA A 357 -13.59 10.90 -16.62
C ALA A 357 -14.21 9.61 -16.07
N THR A 358 -13.44 8.81 -15.31
CA THR A 358 -13.83 7.48 -14.82
C THR A 358 -13.42 7.29 -13.36
N PRO A 359 -13.92 8.14 -12.43
CA PRO A 359 -13.50 8.11 -11.04
C PRO A 359 -13.81 6.79 -10.34
N GLY A 360 -12.90 6.35 -9.48
CA GLY A 360 -13.15 5.24 -8.56
C GLY A 360 -14.26 5.59 -7.57
N ARG A 361 -15.01 4.56 -7.10
CA ARG A 361 -16.16 4.74 -6.20
C ARG A 361 -16.19 3.70 -5.09
N ILE A 362 -16.71 4.08 -3.93
CA ILE A 362 -17.13 3.16 -2.88
C ILE A 362 -18.63 2.97 -3.05
N GLU A 363 -19.05 1.81 -3.57
CA GLU A 363 -20.46 1.52 -3.88
C GLU A 363 -21.12 0.68 -2.80
N ARG A 364 -20.33 -0.16 -2.10
CA ARG A 364 -20.83 -0.97 -1.00
C ARG A 364 -19.81 -1.02 0.14
N PRO A 365 -20.29 -1.08 1.40
CA PRO A 365 -19.41 -1.28 2.54
C PRO A 365 -18.72 -2.65 2.47
N ALA A 366 -17.71 -2.85 3.32
CA ALA A 366 -17.09 -4.15 3.49
C ALA A 366 -18.14 -5.17 3.99
N PRO A 367 -18.22 -6.36 3.39
CA PRO A 367 -19.25 -7.33 3.72
C PRO A 367 -19.01 -8.01 5.09
N ALA A 368 -20.08 -8.47 5.74
CA ALA A 368 -19.98 -9.45 6.80
C ALA A 368 -19.40 -10.77 6.27
N LEU A 369 -18.87 -11.61 7.16
CA LEU A 369 -18.31 -12.90 6.76
C LEU A 369 -19.36 -13.79 6.10
N GLY A 370 -19.09 -14.22 4.87
CA GLY A 370 -19.96 -15.10 4.11
C GLY A 370 -21.30 -14.50 3.68
N ALA A 371 -21.43 -13.16 3.74
CA ALA A 371 -22.69 -12.49 3.43
C ALA A 371 -23.27 -12.84 2.05
N ASP A 372 -22.42 -13.17 1.12
CA ASP A 372 -22.82 -13.44 -0.27
C ASP A 372 -22.65 -14.93 -0.65
N THR A 373 -22.30 -15.82 0.31
CA THR A 373 -21.99 -17.23 0.05
C THR A 373 -23.11 -17.94 -0.71
N ASP A 374 -24.35 -17.81 -0.27
CA ASP A 374 -25.49 -18.46 -0.92
C ASP A 374 -25.71 -17.98 -2.34
N ALA A 375 -25.66 -16.66 -2.55
CA ALA A 375 -25.87 -16.08 -3.87
C ALA A 375 -24.79 -16.49 -4.87
N VAL A 376 -23.53 -16.53 -4.44
CA VAL A 376 -22.41 -16.99 -5.30
C VAL A 376 -22.56 -18.48 -5.64
N LEU A 377 -22.85 -19.33 -4.66
CA LEU A 377 -23.00 -20.77 -4.90
C LEU A 377 -24.24 -21.09 -5.76
N GLU A 378 -25.34 -20.37 -5.55
CA GLU A 378 -26.53 -20.51 -6.37
C GLU A 378 -26.27 -20.12 -7.84
N SER A 379 -25.49 -19.05 -8.09
CA SER A 379 -25.11 -18.66 -9.44
C SER A 379 -24.30 -19.74 -10.17
N LEU A 380 -23.60 -20.59 -9.41
CA LEU A 380 -22.92 -21.77 -9.93
C LEU A 380 -23.85 -23.01 -10.05
N GLY A 381 -25.14 -22.90 -9.75
CA GLY A 381 -26.11 -24.00 -9.81
C GLY A 381 -26.00 -24.99 -8.64
N ILE A 382 -25.39 -24.60 -7.52
CA ILE A 382 -25.33 -25.43 -6.30
C ILE A 382 -26.61 -25.19 -5.52
N ASP A 383 -27.42 -26.24 -5.38
CA ASP A 383 -28.74 -26.15 -4.77
C ASP A 383 -28.70 -25.95 -3.25
N ALA A 384 -29.84 -25.60 -2.65
CA ALA A 384 -29.95 -25.31 -1.23
C ALA A 384 -29.62 -26.53 -0.35
N ALA A 385 -30.03 -27.73 -0.75
CA ALA A 385 -29.77 -28.96 0.04
C ALA A 385 -28.28 -29.26 0.10
N THR A 386 -27.57 -29.08 -1.00
CA THR A 386 -26.10 -29.20 -1.07
C THR A 386 -25.43 -28.13 -0.21
N ARG A 387 -25.87 -26.88 -0.25
CA ARG A 387 -25.33 -25.79 0.59
C ARG A 387 -25.53 -26.08 2.09
N ASP A 388 -26.67 -26.63 2.49
CA ASP A 388 -26.96 -26.99 3.89
C ASP A 388 -26.08 -28.17 4.38
N ASP A 389 -25.85 -29.17 3.53
CA ASP A 389 -24.88 -30.25 3.83
C ASP A 389 -23.47 -29.67 3.99
N TRP A 390 -23.04 -28.78 3.11
CA TRP A 390 -21.72 -28.15 3.17
C TRP A 390 -21.51 -27.29 4.42
N ARG A 391 -22.57 -26.58 4.88
CA ARG A 391 -22.52 -25.87 6.18
C ARG A 391 -22.32 -26.82 7.33
N THR A 392 -23.07 -27.91 7.35
CA THR A 392 -22.98 -28.93 8.41
C THR A 392 -21.58 -29.54 8.47
N ARG A 393 -20.94 -29.73 7.32
CA ARG A 393 -19.58 -30.27 7.19
C ARG A 393 -18.48 -29.24 7.33
N GLY A 394 -18.82 -27.95 7.42
CA GLY A 394 -17.84 -26.85 7.52
C GLY A 394 -17.08 -26.56 6.22
N VAL A 395 -17.65 -26.87 5.07
CA VAL A 395 -17.09 -26.53 3.75
C VAL A 395 -17.33 -25.06 3.42
N ILE A 396 -18.50 -24.51 3.85
CA ILE A 396 -18.91 -23.12 3.67
C ILE A 396 -19.35 -22.47 4.97
#